data_470edd4d469bc73ba6f33dcba8cf839d
#
_entry.id   470edd4d469bc73ba6f33dcba8cf839d
#
_cell.length_a   1.000
_cell.length_b   1.000
_cell.length_c   1.000
_cell.angle_alpha   90.00
_cell.angle_beta   90.00
_cell.angle_gamma   90.00
#
_symmetry.space_group_name_H-M   'P 1'
#
loop_
_entity.id
_entity.type
_entity.pdbx_description
1 polymer ?
#
loop_
_entity_poly.entity_id
_entity_poly.type
_entity_poly.pdbx_seq_one_letter_code
_entity_poly.pdbx_strand_id
1 'polypeptide(L)'
;MTQVVHVPLGDRAYDIHIGRGLLDQAGSLIGPILQRAKVAIVTDSNVAPLHLRRLTEALQGAGIAHASLVLPAGEATKSWPHLSQTIDFFLNEKVERRDVVIALGGGVIGDLVGFAAAILRRGVRFVQIPTSLLAQVDSSVGGKTGINATQGKNLIGAFHQPSRVLADIDVLDTLTPRDFLAGYGEVVKYGLLGNEPFFEWLEQNGAALAAGDHAARSEAVRVSCQMKAQIVVRDETEQGDRALLNLGHTFCHALEAATGYSDRLLHGEGVAIGCALAFETSARLGLCAQEAPSRVRAHLKAMGMKTDISDIEGVMPTPAALFSLMGQDKKVIAGQLNFIMARAIGQAFVTSDVSEQVVLSVLEASMGPHAI
;
A
#
# COMPACT_ATOMS: atom_id res chain seq x y z
N MET A 1 13.07 1.67 -20.44
CA MET A 1 11.99 2.51 -21.04
C MET A 1 10.98 2.81 -19.94
N THR A 2 10.41 4.01 -19.93
CA THR A 2 9.34 4.38 -19.03
C THR A 2 8.02 3.78 -19.50
N GLN A 3 7.31 3.09 -18.63
CA GLN A 3 5.95 2.58 -18.86
C GLN A 3 4.95 3.54 -18.24
N VAL A 4 3.74 3.61 -18.78
CA VAL A 4 2.68 4.48 -18.26
C VAL A 4 1.41 3.65 -18.06
N VAL A 5 0.84 3.71 -16.85
CA VAL A 5 -0.49 3.17 -16.55
C VAL A 5 -1.44 4.36 -16.41
N HIS A 6 -2.42 4.43 -17.32
CA HIS A 6 -3.45 5.46 -17.27
C HIS A 6 -4.61 5.04 -16.35
N VAL A 7 -5.06 5.95 -15.48
CA VAL A 7 -6.19 5.76 -14.56
C VAL A 7 -7.35 6.66 -15.01
N PRO A 8 -8.34 6.12 -15.78
CA PRO A 8 -9.38 6.92 -16.43
C PRO A 8 -10.55 7.23 -15.46
N LEU A 9 -10.40 8.28 -14.66
CA LEU A 9 -11.41 8.76 -13.70
C LEU A 9 -12.08 10.08 -14.16
N GLY A 10 -12.34 10.24 -15.47
CA GLY A 10 -12.92 11.46 -16.02
C GLY A 10 -12.03 12.67 -15.78
N ASP A 11 -12.57 13.73 -15.18
CA ASP A 11 -11.81 14.96 -14.87
C ASP A 11 -10.70 14.77 -13.82
N ARG A 12 -10.68 13.64 -13.14
CA ARG A 12 -9.65 13.23 -12.15
C ARG A 12 -8.70 12.17 -12.69
N ALA A 13 -8.73 11.93 -14.02
CA ALA A 13 -7.81 11.00 -14.66
C ALA A 13 -6.35 11.42 -14.45
N TYR A 14 -5.48 10.45 -14.29
CA TYR A 14 -4.05 10.69 -14.11
C TYR A 14 -3.21 9.53 -14.65
N ASP A 15 -1.90 9.79 -14.79
CA ASP A 15 -0.94 8.82 -15.27
C ASP A 15 0.02 8.41 -14.15
N ILE A 16 0.32 7.11 -14.10
CA ILE A 16 1.37 6.52 -13.27
C ILE A 16 2.54 6.21 -14.19
N HIS A 17 3.62 6.96 -14.08
CA HIS A 17 4.88 6.72 -14.78
C HIS A 17 5.72 5.72 -13.98
N ILE A 18 6.18 4.66 -14.60
CA ILE A 18 6.94 3.58 -13.98
C ILE A 18 8.23 3.37 -14.78
N GLY A 19 9.37 3.45 -14.12
CA GLY A 19 10.65 3.28 -14.81
C GLY A 19 11.83 3.73 -13.96
N ARG A 20 13.00 3.71 -14.57
CA ARG A 20 14.25 4.11 -13.92
C ARG A 20 14.55 5.60 -14.13
N GLY A 21 15.17 6.23 -13.13
CA GLY A 21 15.64 7.59 -13.21
C GLY A 21 14.52 8.63 -13.34
N LEU A 22 13.30 8.33 -12.87
CA LEU A 22 12.18 9.28 -12.96
C LEU A 22 12.34 10.48 -12.02
N LEU A 23 13.08 10.32 -10.92
CA LEU A 23 13.44 11.44 -10.05
C LEU A 23 14.27 12.49 -10.83
N ASP A 24 15.23 12.05 -11.63
CA ASP A 24 16.08 12.96 -12.41
C ASP A 24 15.30 13.61 -13.57
N GLN A 25 14.18 13.02 -13.97
CA GLN A 25 13.27 13.51 -15.00
C GLN A 25 12.07 14.27 -14.39
N ALA A 26 12.00 14.44 -13.07
CA ALA A 26 10.84 15.02 -12.39
C ALA A 26 10.47 16.41 -12.92
N GLY A 27 11.46 17.25 -13.23
CA GLY A 27 11.22 18.57 -13.80
C GLY A 27 10.45 18.51 -15.12
N SER A 28 10.84 17.64 -16.04
CA SER A 28 10.17 17.47 -17.34
C SER A 28 8.82 16.78 -17.24
N LEU A 29 8.66 15.86 -16.27
CA LEU A 29 7.42 15.13 -16.04
C LEU A 29 6.37 15.97 -15.30
N ILE A 30 6.79 16.82 -14.35
CA ILE A 30 5.88 17.64 -13.54
C ILE A 30 5.63 19.00 -14.19
N GLY A 31 6.63 19.60 -14.85
CA GLY A 31 6.54 20.92 -15.47
C GLY A 31 5.26 21.16 -16.30
N PRO A 32 4.87 20.24 -17.20
CA PRO A 32 3.69 20.41 -18.04
C PRO A 32 2.35 20.53 -17.30
N ILE A 33 2.27 20.07 -16.06
CA ILE A 33 1.05 20.20 -15.24
C ILE A 33 1.06 21.41 -14.30
N LEU A 34 2.16 22.16 -14.24
CA LEU A 34 2.25 23.35 -13.39
C LEU A 34 1.63 24.58 -14.08
N GLN A 35 0.94 25.40 -13.32
CA GLN A 35 0.52 26.74 -13.77
C GLN A 35 1.53 27.82 -13.39
N ARG A 36 2.23 27.62 -12.29
CA ARG A 36 3.38 28.42 -11.86
C ARG A 36 4.59 27.49 -11.73
N ALA A 37 5.75 27.95 -12.12
CA ALA A 37 6.99 27.18 -12.00
C ALA A 37 7.47 27.13 -10.53
N LYS A 38 6.59 26.65 -9.65
CA LYS A 38 6.83 26.51 -8.20
C LYS A 38 6.08 25.29 -7.64
N VAL A 39 6.73 24.56 -6.72
CA VAL A 39 6.16 23.43 -5.98
C VAL A 39 6.57 23.46 -4.51
N ALA A 40 5.76 22.87 -3.63
CA ALA A 40 6.11 22.59 -2.23
C ALA A 40 6.23 21.07 -2.05
N ILE A 41 7.34 20.63 -1.48
CA ILE A 41 7.70 19.20 -1.30
C ILE A 41 7.57 18.86 0.17
N VAL A 42 6.92 17.72 0.47
CA VAL A 42 6.94 17.14 1.82
C VAL A 42 7.54 15.75 1.74
N THR A 43 8.46 15.47 2.66
CA THR A 43 9.16 14.19 2.77
C THR A 43 9.42 13.85 4.24
N ASP A 44 10.04 12.73 4.53
CA ASP A 44 10.42 12.35 5.88
C ASP A 44 11.94 12.24 6.09
N SER A 45 12.33 12.10 7.35
CA SER A 45 13.74 12.06 7.78
C SER A 45 14.54 10.87 7.25
N ASN A 46 13.90 9.77 6.83
CA ASN A 46 14.58 8.63 6.21
C ASN A 46 14.75 8.84 4.70
N VAL A 47 13.77 9.43 4.05
CA VAL A 47 13.74 9.61 2.58
C VAL A 47 14.55 10.83 2.14
N ALA A 48 14.52 11.91 2.92
CA ALA A 48 15.19 13.18 2.59
C ALA A 48 16.69 13.01 2.25
N PRO A 49 17.52 12.35 3.08
CA PRO A 49 18.95 12.20 2.80
C PRO A 49 19.23 11.35 1.54
N LEU A 50 18.31 10.48 1.15
CA LEU A 50 18.48 9.56 0.04
C LEU A 50 18.04 10.17 -1.31
N HIS A 51 16.94 10.91 -1.32
CA HIS A 51 16.22 11.21 -2.56
C HIS A 51 15.89 12.69 -2.75
N LEU A 52 15.80 13.52 -1.67
CA LEU A 52 15.34 14.90 -1.80
C LEU A 52 16.28 15.73 -2.70
N ARG A 53 17.59 15.56 -2.58
CA ARG A 53 18.57 16.30 -3.38
C ARG A 53 18.39 16.02 -4.89
N ARG A 54 18.24 14.76 -5.29
CA ARG A 54 18.01 14.40 -6.72
C ARG A 54 16.75 15.08 -7.26
N LEU A 55 15.64 15.04 -6.51
CA LEU A 55 14.39 15.69 -6.90
C LEU A 55 14.56 17.21 -7.04
N THR A 56 15.20 17.86 -6.07
CA THR A 56 15.36 19.33 -6.09
C THR A 56 16.30 19.79 -7.19
N GLU A 57 17.38 19.08 -7.48
CA GLU A 57 18.28 19.34 -8.61
C GLU A 57 17.54 19.23 -9.96
N ALA A 58 16.70 18.18 -10.13
CA ALA A 58 15.90 18.01 -11.35
C ALA A 58 14.86 19.12 -11.55
N LEU A 59 14.21 19.57 -10.47
CA LEU A 59 13.27 20.69 -10.50
C LEU A 59 13.99 22.00 -10.81
N GLN A 60 15.12 22.26 -10.18
CA GLN A 60 15.94 23.45 -10.40
C GLN A 60 16.44 23.51 -11.86
N GLY A 61 16.93 22.37 -12.39
CA GLY A 61 17.36 22.26 -13.79
C GLY A 61 16.24 22.56 -14.78
N ALA A 62 15.00 22.36 -14.41
CA ALA A 62 13.81 22.72 -15.20
C ALA A 62 13.26 24.13 -14.90
N GLY A 63 13.96 24.93 -14.10
CA GLY A 63 13.51 26.29 -13.71
C GLY A 63 12.32 26.31 -12.75
N ILE A 64 12.05 25.20 -12.03
CA ILE A 64 10.95 25.10 -11.08
C ILE A 64 11.43 25.44 -9.67
N ALA A 65 10.94 26.55 -9.11
CA ALA A 65 11.22 26.93 -7.72
C ALA A 65 10.59 25.91 -6.76
N HIS A 66 11.27 25.63 -5.66
CA HIS A 66 10.77 24.68 -4.69
C HIS A 66 11.13 25.07 -3.25
N ALA A 67 10.30 24.63 -2.32
CA ALA A 67 10.58 24.59 -0.90
C ALA A 67 10.28 23.19 -0.37
N SER A 68 10.92 22.76 0.72
CA SER A 68 10.70 21.43 1.26
C SER A 68 10.50 21.44 2.77
N LEU A 69 9.60 20.56 3.24
CA LEU A 69 9.36 20.23 4.63
C LEU A 69 9.76 18.78 4.86
N VAL A 70 10.60 18.55 5.89
CA VAL A 70 11.00 17.21 6.33
C VAL A 70 10.29 16.91 7.64
N LEU A 71 9.47 15.85 7.65
CA LEU A 71 8.75 15.36 8.82
C LEU A 71 9.51 14.17 9.45
N PRO A 72 9.21 13.79 10.70
CA PRO A 72 9.70 12.54 11.26
C PRO A 72 9.25 11.34 10.42
N ALA A 73 10.08 10.31 10.31
CA ALA A 73 9.69 9.07 9.67
C ALA A 73 8.78 8.22 10.58
N GLY A 74 7.98 7.33 9.98
CA GLY A 74 7.17 6.34 10.66
C GLY A 74 5.68 6.69 10.77
N GLU A 75 4.88 5.68 11.15
CA GLU A 75 3.41 5.76 11.15
C GLU A 75 2.84 6.84 12.08
N ALA A 76 3.55 7.17 13.17
CA ALA A 76 3.17 8.23 14.11
C ALA A 76 3.06 9.62 13.44
N THR A 77 3.67 9.81 12.29
CA THR A 77 3.60 11.04 11.49
C THR A 77 2.21 11.23 10.86
N LYS A 78 1.42 10.17 10.66
CA LYS A 78 0.03 10.28 10.18
C LYS A 78 -0.90 10.76 11.30
N SER A 79 -0.77 12.03 11.70
CA SER A 79 -1.43 12.59 12.87
C SER A 79 -1.86 14.04 12.65
N TRP A 80 -2.79 14.53 13.47
CA TRP A 80 -3.24 15.93 13.43
C TRP A 80 -2.12 16.96 13.55
N PRO A 81 -1.14 16.81 14.47
CA PRO A 81 -0.04 17.78 14.58
C PRO A 81 0.76 17.91 13.28
N HIS A 82 1.12 16.79 12.64
CA HIS A 82 1.89 16.84 11.40
C HIS A 82 1.05 17.26 10.18
N LEU A 83 -0.26 16.96 10.19
CA LEU A 83 -1.19 17.51 9.20
C LEU A 83 -1.26 19.04 9.31
N SER A 84 -1.42 19.59 10.51
CA SER A 84 -1.40 21.04 10.75
C SER A 84 -0.07 21.65 10.30
N GLN A 85 1.06 21.07 10.69
CA GLN A 85 2.39 21.51 10.27
C GLN A 85 2.54 21.54 8.74
N THR A 86 2.02 20.52 8.06
CA THR A 86 2.06 20.42 6.59
C THR A 86 1.21 21.51 5.94
N ILE A 87 0.03 21.79 6.47
CA ILE A 87 -0.86 22.86 5.97
C ILE A 87 -0.23 24.22 6.21
N ASP A 88 0.33 24.46 7.40
CA ASP A 88 1.01 25.73 7.73
C ASP A 88 2.21 25.98 6.82
N PHE A 89 3.00 24.93 6.53
CA PHE A 89 4.08 25.01 5.54
C PHE A 89 3.56 25.43 4.16
N PHE A 90 2.50 24.79 3.66
CA PHE A 90 1.92 25.15 2.35
C PHE A 90 1.39 26.59 2.32
N LEU A 91 0.78 27.05 3.40
CA LEU A 91 0.29 28.44 3.51
C LEU A 91 1.43 29.46 3.56
N ASN A 92 2.49 29.18 4.32
CA ASN A 92 3.70 30.01 4.40
C ASN A 92 4.40 30.10 3.04
N GLU A 93 4.44 28.99 2.30
CA GLU A 93 4.95 28.94 0.93
C GLU A 93 3.98 29.55 -0.11
N LYS A 94 2.84 30.10 0.33
CA LYS A 94 1.84 30.74 -0.52
C LYS A 94 1.36 29.80 -1.64
N VAL A 95 1.12 28.53 -1.31
CA VAL A 95 0.53 27.56 -2.24
C VAL A 95 -0.88 28.03 -2.60
N GLU A 96 -1.14 28.20 -3.89
CA GLU A 96 -2.44 28.60 -4.43
C GLU A 96 -3.28 27.39 -4.85
N ARG A 97 -4.58 27.61 -5.09
CA ARG A 97 -5.53 26.52 -5.39
C ARG A 97 -5.15 25.68 -6.62
N ARG A 98 -4.47 26.27 -7.59
CA ARG A 98 -4.08 25.61 -8.84
C ARG A 98 -2.63 25.15 -8.86
N ASP A 99 -1.90 25.36 -7.77
CA ASP A 99 -0.53 24.85 -7.64
C ASP A 99 -0.52 23.33 -7.46
N VAL A 100 0.69 22.80 -7.42
CA VAL A 100 0.96 21.38 -7.20
C VAL A 100 1.88 21.25 -5.99
N VAL A 101 1.52 20.37 -5.07
CA VAL A 101 2.40 19.93 -3.98
C VAL A 101 2.93 18.54 -4.28
N ILE A 102 4.08 18.17 -3.72
CA ILE A 102 4.74 16.90 -3.98
C ILE A 102 4.86 16.12 -2.68
N ALA A 103 4.39 14.87 -2.69
CA ALA A 103 4.63 13.88 -1.66
C ALA A 103 5.81 12.99 -2.11
N LEU A 104 6.98 13.16 -1.50
CA LEU A 104 8.16 12.32 -1.73
C LEU A 104 8.33 11.37 -0.55
N GLY A 105 7.91 10.11 -0.66
CA GLY A 105 8.01 9.18 0.48
C GLY A 105 7.21 7.89 0.31
N GLY A 106 7.17 7.10 1.37
CA GLY A 106 6.32 5.92 1.47
C GLY A 106 4.83 6.28 1.65
N GLY A 107 4.00 5.28 1.97
CA GLY A 107 2.57 5.45 2.17
C GLY A 107 2.19 6.49 3.23
N VAL A 108 2.98 6.61 4.30
CA VAL A 108 2.76 7.60 5.36
C VAL A 108 2.75 9.02 4.82
N ILE A 109 3.77 9.39 4.05
CA ILE A 109 3.89 10.72 3.44
C ILE A 109 2.84 10.90 2.35
N GLY A 110 2.61 9.88 1.51
CA GLY A 110 1.59 9.93 0.46
C GLY A 110 0.20 10.23 1.00
N ASP A 111 -0.22 9.52 2.07
CA ASP A 111 -1.53 9.68 2.70
C ASP A 111 -1.68 11.04 3.40
N LEU A 112 -0.68 11.44 4.20
CA LEU A 112 -0.69 12.71 4.93
C LEU A 112 -0.74 13.91 3.99
N VAL A 113 0.14 13.93 2.99
CA VAL A 113 0.23 15.04 2.02
C VAL A 113 -0.99 15.09 1.11
N GLY A 114 -1.47 13.92 0.65
CA GLY A 114 -2.69 13.83 -0.14
C GLY A 114 -3.90 14.37 0.62
N PHE A 115 -4.02 14.07 1.93
CA PHE A 115 -5.09 14.60 2.76
C PHE A 115 -4.93 16.10 3.04
N ALA A 116 -3.71 16.57 3.30
CA ALA A 116 -3.42 18.01 3.42
C ALA A 116 -3.81 18.74 2.13
N ALA A 117 -3.46 18.20 0.96
CA ALA A 117 -3.83 18.75 -0.34
C ALA A 117 -5.36 18.77 -0.57
N ALA A 118 -6.06 17.71 -0.14
CA ALA A 118 -7.52 17.62 -0.28
C ALA A 118 -8.26 18.74 0.46
N ILE A 119 -7.81 19.09 1.67
CA ILE A 119 -8.48 20.09 2.51
C ILE A 119 -7.93 21.51 2.34
N LEU A 120 -6.66 21.66 1.93
CA LEU A 120 -6.07 22.96 1.65
C LEU A 120 -6.82 23.65 0.52
N ARG A 121 -7.34 24.88 0.76
CA ARG A 121 -8.10 25.69 -0.23
C ARG A 121 -9.24 24.92 -0.92
N ARG A 122 -9.80 23.89 -0.28
CA ARG A 122 -10.84 22.98 -0.79
C ARG A 122 -10.39 22.15 -2.01
N GLY A 123 -9.13 21.76 -2.01
CA GLY A 123 -8.52 20.91 -3.03
C GLY A 123 -7.39 21.63 -3.77
N VAL A 124 -6.17 21.17 -3.51
CA VAL A 124 -4.94 21.52 -4.24
C VAL A 124 -4.45 20.25 -4.92
N ARG A 125 -3.90 20.38 -6.12
CA ARG A 125 -3.35 19.23 -6.85
C ARG A 125 -2.08 18.72 -6.18
N PHE A 126 -1.87 17.41 -6.24
CA PHE A 126 -0.63 16.84 -5.74
C PHE A 126 -0.05 15.79 -6.68
N VAL A 127 1.25 15.58 -6.57
CA VAL A 127 2.02 14.53 -7.24
C VAL A 127 2.56 13.60 -6.17
N GLN A 128 2.44 12.30 -6.38
CA GLN A 128 3.09 11.30 -5.54
C GLN A 128 4.38 10.79 -6.20
N ILE A 129 5.43 10.73 -5.41
CA ILE A 129 6.71 10.09 -5.76
C ILE A 129 6.96 9.01 -4.70
N PRO A 130 6.37 7.81 -4.89
CA PRO A 130 6.43 6.74 -3.90
C PRO A 130 7.82 6.13 -3.84
N THR A 131 8.40 6.07 -2.63
CA THR A 131 9.78 5.61 -2.41
C THR A 131 9.87 4.21 -1.80
N SER A 132 8.75 3.55 -1.49
CA SER A 132 8.71 2.15 -1.09
C SER A 132 7.93 1.32 -2.10
N LEU A 133 8.22 0.01 -2.19
CA LEU A 133 7.49 -0.88 -3.09
C LEU A 133 6.00 -0.90 -2.76
N LEU A 134 5.64 -0.99 -1.47
CA LEU A 134 4.25 -0.92 -1.01
C LEU A 134 3.55 0.35 -1.53
N ALA A 135 4.22 1.50 -1.44
CA ALA A 135 3.65 2.74 -1.93
C ALA A 135 3.53 2.77 -3.45
N GLN A 136 4.50 2.21 -4.19
CA GLN A 136 4.44 2.14 -5.64
C GLN A 136 3.28 1.27 -6.16
N VAL A 137 3.04 0.13 -5.51
CA VAL A 137 2.04 -0.85 -5.98
C VAL A 137 0.66 -0.67 -5.36
N ASP A 138 0.56 0.03 -4.22
CA ASP A 138 -0.70 0.12 -3.49
C ASP A 138 -1.06 1.56 -3.09
N SER A 139 -0.45 2.16 -2.07
CA SER A 139 -0.99 3.39 -1.45
C SER A 139 -1.03 4.60 -2.39
N SER A 140 -0.16 4.70 -3.41
CA SER A 140 -0.18 5.80 -4.39
C SER A 140 -1.31 5.72 -5.42
N VAL A 141 -2.08 4.63 -5.46
CA VAL A 141 -3.14 4.41 -6.45
C VAL A 141 -4.50 4.40 -5.78
N GLY A 142 -5.45 5.17 -6.34
CA GLY A 142 -6.85 5.14 -5.91
C GLY A 142 -7.25 6.16 -4.86
N GLY A 143 -6.38 7.16 -4.59
CA GLY A 143 -6.71 8.40 -3.93
C GLY A 143 -7.17 8.29 -2.46
N LYS A 144 -7.01 7.16 -1.79
CA LYS A 144 -7.23 7.10 -0.34
C LYS A 144 -6.13 7.88 0.35
N THR A 145 -6.50 8.94 1.04
CA THR A 145 -5.58 9.81 1.78
C THR A 145 -6.11 10.03 3.18
N GLY A 146 -5.24 10.18 4.17
CA GLY A 146 -5.74 10.34 5.53
C GLY A 146 -4.68 10.27 6.60
N ILE A 147 -5.17 10.38 7.84
CA ILE A 147 -4.40 10.30 9.07
C ILE A 147 -5.04 9.30 10.05
N ASN A 148 -4.27 8.94 11.05
CA ASN A 148 -4.70 8.08 12.13
C ASN A 148 -5.44 8.89 13.22
N ALA A 149 -6.30 8.20 13.95
CA ALA A 149 -6.94 8.70 15.16
C ALA A 149 -6.60 7.79 16.33
N THR A 150 -6.90 8.22 17.55
CA THR A 150 -6.73 7.41 18.75
C THR A 150 -7.54 6.10 18.71
N GLN A 151 -8.63 6.10 17.94
CA GLN A 151 -9.53 4.96 17.78
C GLN A 151 -9.06 3.95 16.73
N GLY A 152 -8.08 4.31 15.87
CA GLY A 152 -7.55 3.41 14.85
C GLY A 152 -6.86 4.11 13.67
N LYS A 153 -6.24 3.30 12.81
CA LYS A 153 -5.55 3.77 11.61
C LYS A 153 -6.53 4.24 10.52
N ASN A 154 -6.14 5.26 9.77
CA ASN A 154 -6.82 5.73 8.55
C ASN A 154 -8.31 6.07 8.73
N LEU A 155 -8.74 6.50 9.93
CA LEU A 155 -10.13 6.81 10.22
C LEU A 155 -10.57 8.19 9.71
N ILE A 156 -9.61 9.07 9.46
CA ILE A 156 -9.85 10.46 9.05
C ILE A 156 -9.15 10.70 7.73
N GLY A 157 -9.90 11.05 6.69
CA GLY A 157 -9.31 11.23 5.37
C GLY A 157 -10.30 11.67 4.30
N ALA A 158 -9.82 11.66 3.08
CA ALA A 158 -10.58 11.99 1.88
C ALA A 158 -10.14 11.12 0.70
N PHE A 159 -11.06 10.93 -0.26
CA PHE A 159 -10.69 10.45 -1.59
C PHE A 159 -10.17 11.64 -2.41
N HIS A 160 -8.87 11.70 -2.64
CA HIS A 160 -8.22 12.75 -3.40
C HIS A 160 -7.19 12.13 -4.36
N GLN A 161 -7.50 12.14 -5.66
CA GLN A 161 -6.66 11.50 -6.67
C GLN A 161 -5.41 12.36 -6.93
N PRO A 162 -4.21 11.75 -7.06
CA PRO A 162 -3.03 12.49 -7.48
C PRO A 162 -3.18 12.96 -8.94
N SER A 163 -2.55 14.07 -9.29
CA SER A 163 -2.48 14.52 -10.69
C SER A 163 -1.44 13.74 -11.49
N ARG A 164 -0.51 13.08 -10.84
CA ARG A 164 0.53 12.23 -11.40
C ARG A 164 1.19 11.38 -10.33
N VAL A 165 1.66 10.20 -10.70
CA VAL A 165 2.51 9.35 -9.85
C VAL A 165 3.80 9.06 -10.62
N LEU A 166 4.95 9.23 -9.96
CA LEU A 166 6.27 8.89 -10.50
C LEU A 166 6.87 7.74 -9.68
N ALA A 167 6.68 6.51 -10.13
CA ALA A 167 7.22 5.30 -9.52
C ALA A 167 8.62 5.03 -10.09
N ASP A 168 9.64 5.67 -9.53
CA ASP A 168 11.03 5.43 -9.91
C ASP A 168 11.49 4.10 -9.31
N ILE A 169 11.86 3.16 -10.18
CA ILE A 169 12.29 1.82 -9.78
C ILE A 169 13.65 1.85 -9.07
N ASP A 170 14.51 2.83 -9.40
CA ASP A 170 15.84 2.93 -8.80
C ASP A 170 15.79 3.31 -7.32
N VAL A 171 14.71 3.95 -6.84
CA VAL A 171 14.58 4.27 -5.40
C VAL A 171 14.40 3.03 -4.53
N LEU A 172 13.92 1.92 -5.10
CA LEU A 172 13.73 0.67 -4.40
C LEU A 172 15.06 0.02 -3.96
N ASP A 173 16.19 0.41 -4.58
CA ASP A 173 17.53 -0.06 -4.19
C ASP A 173 17.97 0.47 -2.82
N THR A 174 17.30 1.49 -2.31
CA THR A 174 17.60 2.09 -0.99
C THR A 174 16.78 1.49 0.15
N LEU A 175 15.84 0.59 -0.16
CA LEU A 175 15.03 -0.09 0.85
C LEU A 175 15.83 -1.17 1.57
N THR A 176 15.53 -1.38 2.85
CA THR A 176 15.97 -2.59 3.52
C THR A 176 15.31 -3.82 2.88
N PRO A 177 15.93 -5.02 2.93
CA PRO A 177 15.30 -6.24 2.44
C PRO A 177 13.92 -6.49 3.07
N ARG A 178 13.74 -6.16 4.34
CA ARG A 178 12.48 -6.32 5.07
C ARG A 178 11.40 -5.38 4.55
N ASP A 179 11.71 -4.10 4.32
CA ASP A 179 10.76 -3.12 3.77
C ASP A 179 10.37 -3.48 2.33
N PHE A 180 11.34 -3.98 1.55
CA PHE A 180 11.08 -4.45 0.20
C PHE A 180 10.11 -5.63 0.21
N LEU A 181 10.37 -6.66 1.03
CA LEU A 181 9.49 -7.83 1.17
C LEU A 181 8.10 -7.47 1.71
N ALA A 182 8.01 -6.49 2.62
CA ALA A 182 6.71 -5.97 3.05
C ALA A 182 5.91 -5.41 1.85
N GLY A 183 6.55 -4.68 0.94
CA GLY A 183 5.90 -4.26 -0.31
C GLY A 183 5.55 -5.42 -1.24
N TYR A 184 6.40 -6.46 -1.26
CA TYR A 184 6.18 -7.65 -2.07
C TYR A 184 4.94 -8.45 -1.64
N GLY A 185 4.58 -8.43 -0.36
CA GLY A 185 3.31 -9.00 0.12
C GLY A 185 2.09 -8.45 -0.61
N GLU A 186 2.08 -7.14 -0.87
CA GLU A 186 1.03 -6.51 -1.67
C GLU A 186 1.10 -6.88 -3.16
N VAL A 187 2.30 -7.05 -3.72
CA VAL A 187 2.46 -7.54 -5.10
C VAL A 187 1.86 -8.93 -5.26
N VAL A 188 2.18 -9.86 -4.37
CA VAL A 188 1.63 -11.24 -4.38
C VAL A 188 0.11 -11.22 -4.27
N LYS A 189 -0.44 -10.37 -3.43
CA LYS A 189 -1.89 -10.24 -3.24
C LYS A 189 -2.62 -10.00 -4.58
N TYR A 190 -2.07 -9.21 -5.51
CA TYR A 190 -2.71 -9.00 -6.82
C TYR A 190 -2.80 -10.28 -7.64
N GLY A 191 -1.76 -11.10 -7.64
CA GLY A 191 -1.81 -12.43 -8.25
C GLY A 191 -2.90 -13.31 -7.65
N LEU A 192 -2.95 -13.34 -6.31
CA LEU A 192 -3.89 -14.16 -5.55
C LEU A 192 -5.35 -13.74 -5.71
N LEU A 193 -5.62 -12.43 -5.76
CA LEU A 193 -7.00 -11.93 -5.78
C LEU A 193 -7.67 -12.00 -7.14
N GLY A 194 -6.92 -11.88 -8.24
CA GLY A 194 -7.55 -11.72 -9.55
C GLY A 194 -6.68 -12.01 -10.77
N ASN A 195 -5.46 -12.57 -10.62
CA ASN A 195 -4.56 -12.76 -11.77
C ASN A 195 -3.60 -13.95 -11.54
N GLU A 196 -4.09 -15.18 -11.74
CA GLU A 196 -3.25 -16.37 -11.60
C GLU A 196 -2.02 -16.36 -12.51
N PRO A 197 -2.07 -15.95 -13.81
CA PRO A 197 -0.87 -15.84 -14.63
C PRO A 197 0.19 -14.91 -14.04
N PHE A 198 -0.22 -13.86 -13.34
CA PHE A 198 0.72 -12.98 -12.63
C PHE A 198 1.33 -13.68 -11.41
N PHE A 199 0.55 -14.48 -10.69
CA PHE A 199 1.10 -15.30 -9.59
C PHE A 199 2.12 -16.31 -10.10
N GLU A 200 1.84 -17.00 -11.20
CA GLU A 200 2.80 -17.91 -11.86
C GLU A 200 4.07 -17.19 -12.32
N TRP A 201 3.92 -15.98 -12.84
CA TRP A 201 5.06 -15.15 -13.20
C TRP A 201 5.89 -14.77 -11.96
N LEU A 202 5.25 -14.47 -10.83
CA LEU A 202 5.95 -14.18 -9.56
C LEU A 202 6.69 -15.41 -9.02
N GLU A 203 6.13 -16.62 -9.14
CA GLU A 203 6.83 -17.87 -8.78
C GLU A 203 8.15 -18.03 -9.55
N GLN A 204 8.19 -17.58 -10.80
CA GLN A 204 9.37 -17.69 -11.66
C GLN A 204 10.34 -16.52 -11.51
N ASN A 205 9.86 -15.33 -11.24
CA ASN A 205 10.65 -14.09 -11.30
C ASN A 205 10.83 -13.39 -9.93
N GLY A 206 10.18 -13.87 -8.86
CA GLY A 206 10.21 -13.24 -7.54
C GLY A 206 11.63 -13.09 -6.99
N ALA A 207 12.48 -14.12 -7.15
CA ALA A 207 13.87 -14.07 -6.72
C ALA A 207 14.67 -12.99 -7.46
N ALA A 208 14.51 -12.85 -8.77
CA ALA A 208 15.16 -11.81 -9.58
C ALA A 208 14.67 -10.41 -9.17
N LEU A 209 13.36 -10.27 -8.93
CA LEU A 209 12.73 -9.04 -8.46
C LEU A 209 13.31 -8.59 -7.11
N ALA A 210 13.44 -9.52 -6.14
CA ALA A 210 14.04 -9.25 -4.84
C ALA A 210 15.54 -8.92 -4.96
N ALA A 211 16.26 -9.60 -5.87
CA ALA A 211 17.68 -9.35 -6.13
C ALA A 211 17.97 -8.03 -6.87
N GLY A 212 16.94 -7.26 -7.25
CA GLY A 212 17.13 -5.95 -7.86
C GLY A 212 17.03 -5.92 -9.39
N ASP A 213 16.53 -6.99 -10.03
CA ASP A 213 16.30 -6.94 -11.47
C ASP A 213 15.27 -5.87 -11.83
N HIS A 214 15.73 -4.84 -12.53
CA HIS A 214 14.92 -3.68 -12.85
C HIS A 214 13.74 -3.99 -13.79
N ALA A 215 13.89 -4.97 -14.68
CA ALA A 215 12.82 -5.36 -15.59
C ALA A 215 11.72 -6.09 -14.80
N ALA A 216 12.10 -7.03 -13.91
CA ALA A 216 11.16 -7.72 -13.04
C ALA A 216 10.45 -6.76 -12.09
N ARG A 217 11.17 -5.79 -11.48
CA ARG A 217 10.56 -4.76 -10.63
C ARG A 217 9.58 -3.89 -11.40
N SER A 218 9.97 -3.40 -12.59
CA SER A 218 9.09 -2.58 -13.44
C SER A 218 7.82 -3.32 -13.84
N GLU A 219 7.93 -4.60 -14.18
CA GLU A 219 6.78 -5.41 -14.56
C GLU A 219 5.85 -5.66 -13.35
N ALA A 220 6.39 -6.01 -12.18
CA ALA A 220 5.61 -6.21 -10.98
C ALA A 220 4.84 -4.95 -10.57
N VAL A 221 5.49 -3.78 -10.59
CA VAL A 221 4.85 -2.48 -10.29
C VAL A 221 3.78 -2.17 -11.33
N ARG A 222 4.08 -2.36 -12.62
CA ARG A 222 3.12 -2.11 -13.71
C ARG A 222 1.85 -2.94 -13.59
N VAL A 223 1.99 -4.26 -13.41
CA VAL A 223 0.84 -5.16 -13.30
C VAL A 223 0.01 -4.84 -12.07
N SER A 224 0.65 -4.60 -10.92
CA SER A 224 -0.03 -4.23 -9.68
C SER A 224 -0.80 -2.92 -9.84
N CYS A 225 -0.17 -1.86 -10.36
CA CYS A 225 -0.81 -0.58 -10.63
C CYS A 225 -1.99 -0.71 -11.60
N GLN A 226 -1.81 -1.49 -12.68
CA GLN A 226 -2.86 -1.71 -13.67
C GLN A 226 -4.08 -2.43 -13.08
N MET A 227 -3.86 -3.48 -12.30
CA MET A 227 -4.94 -4.21 -11.63
C MET A 227 -5.67 -3.32 -10.63
N LYS A 228 -4.93 -2.58 -9.80
CA LYS A 228 -5.53 -1.65 -8.84
C LYS A 228 -6.31 -0.54 -9.55
N ALA A 229 -5.76 0.05 -10.59
CA ALA A 229 -6.43 1.08 -11.39
C ALA A 229 -7.77 0.56 -11.96
N GLN A 230 -7.79 -0.66 -12.51
CA GLN A 230 -9.02 -1.27 -13.02
C GLN A 230 -10.10 -1.43 -11.95
N ILE A 231 -9.71 -1.83 -10.74
CA ILE A 231 -10.65 -1.98 -9.61
C ILE A 231 -11.13 -0.60 -9.14
N VAL A 232 -10.22 0.38 -9.00
CA VAL A 232 -10.55 1.75 -8.59
C VAL A 232 -11.49 2.43 -9.59
N VAL A 233 -11.30 2.22 -10.88
CA VAL A 233 -12.18 2.77 -11.92
C VAL A 233 -13.61 2.22 -11.82
N ARG A 234 -13.76 0.96 -11.43
CA ARG A 234 -15.08 0.35 -11.21
C ARG A 234 -15.73 0.78 -9.89
N ASP A 235 -14.93 1.03 -8.87
CA ASP A 235 -15.40 1.35 -7.52
C ASP A 235 -14.43 2.30 -6.82
N GLU A 236 -14.51 3.58 -7.14
CA GLU A 236 -13.58 4.59 -6.59
C GLU A 236 -13.70 4.77 -5.08
N THR A 237 -14.92 4.68 -4.54
CA THR A 237 -15.25 4.99 -3.13
C THR A 237 -15.41 3.77 -2.23
N GLU A 238 -15.05 2.57 -2.71
CA GLU A 238 -15.07 1.32 -1.94
C GLU A 238 -16.45 0.93 -1.40
N GLN A 239 -17.42 0.87 -2.30
CA GLN A 239 -18.79 0.43 -1.99
C GLN A 239 -19.11 -0.98 -2.52
N GLY A 240 -18.19 -1.63 -3.25
CA GLY A 240 -18.39 -2.92 -3.89
C GLY A 240 -17.08 -3.66 -4.18
N ASP A 241 -16.72 -3.78 -5.47
CA ASP A 241 -15.59 -4.58 -5.98
C ASP A 241 -14.23 -4.24 -5.34
N ARG A 242 -14.05 -3.00 -4.91
CA ARG A 242 -12.80 -2.56 -4.27
C ARG A 242 -12.53 -3.31 -2.96
N ALA A 243 -13.53 -3.89 -2.33
CA ALA A 243 -13.36 -4.74 -1.15
C ALA A 243 -12.44 -5.94 -1.43
N LEU A 244 -12.35 -6.45 -2.67
CA LEU A 244 -11.44 -7.54 -3.05
C LEU A 244 -9.96 -7.23 -2.76
N LEU A 245 -9.56 -5.95 -2.82
CA LEU A 245 -8.21 -5.51 -2.47
C LEU A 245 -7.83 -5.82 -1.01
N ASN A 246 -8.82 -6.15 -0.18
CA ASN A 246 -8.62 -6.53 1.21
C ASN A 246 -8.42 -8.04 1.41
N LEU A 247 -8.07 -8.83 0.37
CA LEU A 247 -7.68 -10.23 0.56
C LEU A 247 -6.54 -10.32 1.60
N GLY A 248 -6.72 -11.15 2.63
CA GLY A 248 -5.81 -11.28 3.76
C GLY A 248 -5.92 -10.18 4.83
N HIS A 249 -6.51 -9.03 4.54
CA HIS A 249 -6.50 -7.87 5.45
C HIS A 249 -7.31 -8.08 6.73
N THR A 250 -8.36 -8.88 6.73
CA THR A 250 -9.12 -9.19 7.95
C THR A 250 -8.23 -9.84 9.00
N PHE A 251 -7.37 -10.78 8.58
CA PHE A 251 -6.36 -11.38 9.45
C PHE A 251 -5.22 -10.38 9.75
N CYS A 252 -4.69 -9.72 8.74
CA CYS A 252 -3.60 -8.75 8.87
C CYS A 252 -3.89 -7.67 9.92
N HIS A 253 -5.05 -7.01 9.84
CA HIS A 253 -5.41 -5.93 10.78
C HIS A 253 -5.54 -6.42 12.22
N ALA A 254 -6.05 -7.64 12.45
CA ALA A 254 -6.08 -8.24 13.77
C ALA A 254 -4.66 -8.51 14.29
N LEU A 255 -3.74 -8.97 13.44
CA LEU A 255 -2.33 -9.19 13.78
C LEU A 255 -1.59 -7.87 14.04
N GLU A 256 -1.83 -6.82 13.23
CA GLU A 256 -1.29 -5.48 13.48
C GLU A 256 -1.78 -4.89 14.81
N ALA A 257 -3.07 -5.04 15.11
CA ALA A 257 -3.64 -4.60 16.39
C ALA A 257 -3.02 -5.37 17.56
N ALA A 258 -2.88 -6.70 17.44
CA ALA A 258 -2.27 -7.56 18.45
C ALA A 258 -0.79 -7.24 18.70
N THR A 259 -0.07 -6.72 17.69
CA THR A 259 1.32 -6.28 17.82
C THR A 259 1.46 -4.79 18.16
N GLY A 260 0.35 -4.11 18.45
CA GLY A 260 0.31 -2.68 18.79
C GLY A 260 0.69 -1.76 17.64
N TYR A 261 0.48 -2.17 16.39
CA TYR A 261 0.86 -1.43 15.18
C TYR A 261 2.34 -1.04 15.17
N SER A 262 3.19 -1.87 15.74
CA SER A 262 4.62 -1.66 15.90
C SER A 262 5.42 -2.33 14.75
N ASP A 263 6.74 -2.14 14.78
CA ASP A 263 7.69 -2.77 13.86
C ASP A 263 7.89 -4.29 14.08
N ARG A 264 7.22 -4.86 15.09
CA ARG A 264 7.13 -6.33 15.26
C ARG A 264 6.52 -7.01 14.04
N LEU A 265 5.55 -6.34 13.40
CA LEU A 265 4.88 -6.81 12.20
C LEU A 265 4.65 -5.64 11.24
N LEU A 266 5.37 -5.61 10.13
CA LEU A 266 5.11 -4.66 9.07
C LEU A 266 3.81 -5.04 8.34
N HIS A 267 3.09 -4.04 7.82
CA HIS A 267 1.81 -4.25 7.14
C HIS A 267 1.85 -5.38 6.10
N GLY A 268 2.80 -5.34 5.18
CA GLY A 268 2.89 -6.36 4.14
C GLY A 268 3.32 -7.76 4.63
N GLU A 269 4.02 -7.85 5.77
CA GLU A 269 4.24 -9.14 6.45
C GLU A 269 2.91 -9.70 6.96
N GLY A 270 2.08 -8.83 7.57
CA GLY A 270 0.73 -9.17 8.00
C GLY A 270 -0.19 -9.57 6.85
N VAL A 271 -0.09 -8.88 5.69
CA VAL A 271 -0.83 -9.22 4.47
C VAL A 271 -0.42 -10.59 3.94
N ALA A 272 0.86 -10.93 3.92
CA ALA A 272 1.35 -12.24 3.48
C ALA A 272 0.81 -13.38 4.36
N ILE A 273 0.91 -13.23 5.70
CA ILE A 273 0.29 -14.18 6.66
C ILE A 273 -1.22 -14.24 6.41
N GLY A 274 -1.87 -13.10 6.30
CA GLY A 274 -3.31 -13.01 6.10
C GLY A 274 -3.79 -13.68 4.81
N CYS A 275 -3.05 -13.55 3.71
CA CYS A 275 -3.34 -14.25 2.46
C CYS A 275 -3.21 -15.77 2.63
N ALA A 276 -2.14 -16.24 3.30
CA ALA A 276 -1.97 -17.66 3.60
C ALA A 276 -3.12 -18.21 4.45
N LEU A 277 -3.55 -17.47 5.47
CA LEU A 277 -4.69 -17.84 6.33
C LEU A 277 -6.03 -17.79 5.59
N ALA A 278 -6.24 -16.82 4.69
CA ALA A 278 -7.45 -16.73 3.87
C ALA A 278 -7.60 -17.93 2.93
N PHE A 279 -6.51 -18.37 2.30
CA PHE A 279 -6.50 -19.56 1.47
C PHE A 279 -6.70 -20.84 2.30
N GLU A 280 -6.06 -20.95 3.45
CA GLU A 280 -6.26 -22.06 4.38
C GLU A 280 -7.73 -22.15 4.85
N THR A 281 -8.32 -21.02 5.22
CA THR A 281 -9.74 -20.94 5.59
C THR A 281 -10.64 -21.36 4.42
N SER A 282 -10.33 -20.88 3.20
CA SER A 282 -11.08 -21.24 1.99
C SER A 282 -11.03 -22.74 1.71
N ALA A 283 -9.87 -23.39 1.87
CA ALA A 283 -9.73 -24.83 1.67
C ALA A 283 -10.49 -25.65 2.73
N ARG A 284 -10.42 -25.25 4.02
CA ARG A 284 -11.17 -25.92 5.08
C ARG A 284 -12.69 -25.79 4.93
N LEU A 285 -13.15 -24.70 4.33
CA LEU A 285 -14.55 -24.50 3.99
C LEU A 285 -14.95 -25.22 2.68
N GLY A 286 -14.02 -25.88 1.98
CA GLY A 286 -14.27 -26.55 0.70
C GLY A 286 -14.51 -25.58 -0.46
N LEU A 287 -14.08 -24.32 -0.32
CA LEU A 287 -14.27 -23.27 -1.33
C LEU A 287 -13.20 -23.32 -2.43
N CYS A 288 -12.02 -23.83 -2.13
CA CYS A 288 -10.93 -24.01 -3.09
C CYS A 288 -10.25 -25.37 -2.93
N ALA A 289 -9.41 -25.74 -3.91
CA ALA A 289 -8.63 -26.97 -3.88
C ALA A 289 -7.66 -27.00 -2.70
N GLN A 290 -7.42 -28.18 -2.11
CA GLN A 290 -6.59 -28.38 -0.90
C GLN A 290 -5.11 -28.04 -1.15
N GLU A 291 -4.66 -28.04 -2.40
CA GLU A 291 -3.29 -27.71 -2.80
C GLU A 291 -3.03 -26.20 -2.84
N ALA A 292 -4.05 -25.37 -3.00
CA ALA A 292 -3.91 -23.92 -3.16
C ALA A 292 -3.21 -23.25 -1.95
N PRO A 293 -3.59 -23.50 -0.68
CA PRO A 293 -2.86 -22.96 0.48
C PRO A 293 -1.38 -23.34 0.51
N SER A 294 -1.08 -24.58 0.18
CA SER A 294 0.30 -25.08 0.16
C SER A 294 1.14 -24.38 -0.91
N ARG A 295 0.58 -24.14 -2.11
CA ARG A 295 1.24 -23.41 -3.20
C ARG A 295 1.51 -21.96 -2.81
N VAL A 296 0.54 -21.28 -2.21
CA VAL A 296 0.68 -19.89 -1.72
C VAL A 296 1.77 -19.80 -0.65
N ARG A 297 1.75 -20.69 0.36
CA ARG A 297 2.77 -20.71 1.41
C ARG A 297 4.16 -21.05 0.85
N ALA A 298 4.25 -21.97 -0.09
CA ALA A 298 5.54 -22.36 -0.69
C ALA A 298 6.20 -21.17 -1.39
N HIS A 299 5.43 -20.40 -2.17
CA HIS A 299 5.93 -19.20 -2.81
C HIS A 299 6.38 -18.14 -1.80
N LEU A 300 5.54 -17.80 -0.82
CA LEU A 300 5.86 -16.80 0.21
C LEU A 300 7.12 -17.20 1.00
N LYS A 301 7.25 -18.49 1.40
CA LYS A 301 8.44 -19.02 2.10
C LYS A 301 9.69 -18.97 1.22
N ALA A 302 9.57 -19.30 -0.06
CA ALA A 302 10.69 -19.21 -1.00
C ALA A 302 11.22 -17.77 -1.14
N MET A 303 10.35 -16.78 -0.93
CA MET A 303 10.73 -15.37 -0.87
C MET A 303 11.24 -14.91 0.50
N GLY A 304 11.30 -15.78 1.51
CA GLY A 304 11.72 -15.43 2.87
C GLY A 304 10.66 -14.68 3.68
N MET A 305 9.39 -14.77 3.29
CA MET A 305 8.29 -14.10 3.98
C MET A 305 7.68 -14.96 5.08
N LYS A 306 7.13 -14.31 6.09
CA LYS A 306 6.30 -14.93 7.12
C LYS A 306 4.99 -15.44 6.51
N THR A 307 4.54 -16.62 6.94
CA THR A 307 3.32 -17.26 6.45
C THR A 307 2.38 -17.72 7.55
N ASP A 308 2.89 -17.73 8.78
CA ASP A 308 2.18 -18.24 9.93
C ASP A 308 2.28 -17.26 11.12
N ILE A 309 1.31 -17.32 12.03
CA ILE A 309 1.31 -16.46 13.22
C ILE A 309 2.52 -16.77 14.11
N SER A 310 2.96 -18.03 14.15
CA SER A 310 4.18 -18.46 14.86
C SER A 310 5.47 -17.80 14.34
N ASP A 311 5.47 -17.23 13.13
CA ASP A 311 6.61 -16.51 12.58
C ASP A 311 6.73 -15.07 13.14
N ILE A 312 5.72 -14.61 13.90
CA ILE A 312 5.73 -13.28 14.53
C ILE A 312 6.44 -13.38 15.87
N GLU A 313 7.49 -12.57 16.05
CA GLU A 313 8.27 -12.56 17.29
C GLU A 313 7.42 -12.11 18.50
N GLY A 314 7.65 -12.75 19.63
CA GLY A 314 6.98 -12.44 20.91
C GLY A 314 5.62 -13.11 21.07
N VAL A 315 4.95 -12.81 22.18
CA VAL A 315 3.66 -13.43 22.53
C VAL A 315 2.55 -12.86 21.68
N MET A 316 1.74 -13.75 21.12
CA MET A 316 0.50 -13.41 20.42
C MET A 316 -0.72 -13.73 21.29
N PRO A 317 -1.84 -12.99 21.16
CA PRO A 317 -3.08 -13.28 21.85
C PRO A 317 -3.67 -14.64 21.43
N THR A 318 -4.58 -15.18 22.24
CA THR A 318 -5.27 -16.43 21.90
C THR A 318 -6.07 -16.31 20.59
N PRO A 319 -6.38 -17.44 19.90
CA PRO A 319 -7.21 -17.44 18.70
C PRO A 319 -8.54 -16.68 18.89
N ALA A 320 -9.19 -16.86 20.04
CA ALA A 320 -10.44 -16.17 20.36
C ALA A 320 -10.26 -14.64 20.49
N ALA A 321 -9.16 -14.18 21.07
CA ALA A 321 -8.84 -12.76 21.18
C ALA A 321 -8.51 -12.16 19.79
N LEU A 322 -7.78 -12.88 18.94
CA LEU A 322 -7.52 -12.46 17.55
C LEU A 322 -8.82 -12.38 16.73
N PHE A 323 -9.72 -13.35 16.88
CA PHE A 323 -11.02 -13.32 16.22
C PHE A 323 -11.87 -12.13 16.68
N SER A 324 -11.85 -11.79 17.96
CA SER A 324 -12.50 -10.60 18.49
C SER A 324 -11.95 -9.30 17.88
N LEU A 325 -10.63 -9.22 17.67
CA LEU A 325 -10.01 -8.06 16.98
C LEU A 325 -10.44 -7.93 15.52
N MET A 326 -10.70 -9.05 14.82
CA MET A 326 -11.25 -9.01 13.45
C MET A 326 -12.64 -8.36 13.42
N GLY A 327 -13.46 -8.58 14.42
CA GLY A 327 -14.81 -7.99 14.55
C GLY A 327 -14.82 -6.49 14.84
N GLN A 328 -13.72 -5.91 15.28
CA GLN A 328 -13.58 -4.47 15.53
C GLN A 328 -13.21 -3.67 14.25
N ASP A 329 -12.82 -4.35 13.17
CA ASP A 329 -12.51 -3.71 11.88
C ASP A 329 -13.81 -3.19 11.22
N LYS A 330 -13.71 -2.12 10.45
CA LYS A 330 -14.80 -1.44 9.71
C LYS A 330 -15.63 -2.32 8.76
N LYS A 331 -15.24 -3.56 8.57
CA LYS A 331 -15.87 -4.54 7.67
C LYS A 331 -17.15 -5.17 8.21
N VAL A 332 -17.61 -4.75 9.38
CA VAL A 332 -18.89 -5.18 9.94
C VAL A 332 -20.02 -4.38 9.27
N ILE A 333 -20.68 -4.98 8.30
CA ILE A 333 -21.92 -4.45 7.70
C ILE A 333 -23.09 -5.15 8.35
N ALA A 334 -24.00 -4.40 8.96
CA ALA A 334 -25.18 -4.92 9.67
C ALA A 334 -24.86 -5.99 10.74
N GLY A 335 -23.72 -5.90 11.40
CA GLY A 335 -23.32 -6.84 12.45
C GLY A 335 -22.65 -8.13 11.94
N GLN A 336 -22.43 -8.29 10.64
CA GLN A 336 -21.74 -9.45 10.07
C GLN A 336 -20.35 -9.10 9.58
N LEU A 337 -19.36 -9.92 9.94
CA LEU A 337 -17.98 -9.79 9.49
C LEU A 337 -17.87 -10.33 8.05
N ASN A 338 -17.42 -9.47 7.11
CA ASN A 338 -17.16 -9.86 5.74
C ASN A 338 -15.71 -10.30 5.56
N PHE A 339 -15.52 -11.45 4.95
CA PHE A 339 -14.22 -11.99 4.58
C PHE A 339 -14.01 -11.91 3.06
N ILE A 340 -12.77 -11.81 2.66
CA ILE A 340 -12.36 -12.05 1.29
C ILE A 340 -11.76 -13.46 1.25
N MET A 341 -12.45 -14.38 0.60
CA MET A 341 -12.06 -15.79 0.43
C MET A 341 -11.68 -16.06 -1.02
N ALA A 342 -11.14 -17.24 -1.32
CA ALA A 342 -10.71 -17.62 -2.66
C ALA A 342 -11.40 -18.90 -3.13
N ARG A 343 -11.80 -18.94 -4.43
CA ARG A 343 -12.22 -20.18 -5.13
C ARG A 343 -11.03 -20.89 -5.77
N ALA A 344 -10.01 -20.12 -6.16
CA ALA A 344 -8.73 -20.57 -6.68
C ALA A 344 -7.74 -19.41 -6.56
N ILE A 345 -6.47 -19.65 -6.84
CA ILE A 345 -5.50 -18.57 -7.06
C ILE A 345 -6.03 -17.70 -8.21
N GLY A 346 -6.05 -16.39 -8.03
CA GLY A 346 -6.61 -15.44 -9.00
C GLY A 346 -8.15 -15.32 -8.99
N GLN A 347 -8.84 -15.91 -8.02
CA GLN A 347 -10.30 -15.89 -7.94
C GLN A 347 -10.82 -15.62 -6.52
N ALA A 348 -10.57 -14.42 -6.03
CA ALA A 348 -11.09 -13.98 -4.74
C ALA A 348 -12.52 -13.47 -4.83
N PHE A 349 -13.28 -13.59 -3.76
CA PHE A 349 -14.65 -13.11 -3.64
C PHE A 349 -14.98 -12.70 -2.21
N VAL A 350 -16.00 -11.85 -2.06
CA VAL A 350 -16.49 -11.38 -0.75
C VAL A 350 -17.56 -12.35 -0.25
N THR A 351 -17.51 -12.72 1.04
CA THR A 351 -18.53 -13.54 1.69
C THR A 351 -18.63 -13.23 3.19
N SER A 352 -19.83 -13.31 3.75
CA SER A 352 -20.09 -13.32 5.19
C SER A 352 -20.35 -14.73 5.73
N ASP A 353 -20.44 -15.73 4.84
CA ASP A 353 -20.70 -17.12 5.20
C ASP A 353 -19.38 -17.84 5.51
N VAL A 354 -18.77 -17.45 6.63
CA VAL A 354 -17.52 -18.03 7.14
C VAL A 354 -17.74 -18.46 8.59
N SER A 355 -17.61 -19.76 8.84
CA SER A 355 -17.76 -20.31 10.18
C SER A 355 -16.68 -19.81 11.13
N GLU A 356 -17.06 -19.19 12.25
CA GLU A 356 -16.15 -18.81 13.32
C GLU A 356 -15.27 -19.98 13.77
N GLN A 357 -15.85 -21.17 13.92
CA GLN A 357 -15.14 -22.36 14.35
C GLN A 357 -14.01 -22.73 13.38
N VAL A 358 -14.22 -22.56 12.05
CA VAL A 358 -13.18 -22.80 11.05
C VAL A 358 -12.08 -21.75 11.16
N VAL A 359 -12.42 -20.47 11.32
CA VAL A 359 -11.42 -19.40 11.50
C VAL A 359 -10.58 -19.65 12.75
N LEU A 360 -11.22 -19.96 13.89
CA LEU A 360 -10.51 -20.28 15.14
C LEU A 360 -9.54 -21.45 14.95
N SER A 361 -9.97 -22.52 14.27
CA SER A 361 -9.11 -23.68 14.00
C SER A 361 -7.92 -23.36 13.09
N VAL A 362 -8.09 -22.41 12.14
CA VAL A 362 -7.00 -21.94 11.28
C VAL A 362 -6.00 -21.09 12.06
N LEU A 363 -6.49 -20.17 12.91
CA LEU A 363 -5.65 -19.35 13.78
C LEU A 363 -4.82 -20.23 14.72
N GLU A 364 -5.46 -21.20 15.38
CA GLU A 364 -4.80 -22.15 16.30
C GLU A 364 -3.70 -22.94 15.58
N ALA A 365 -4.00 -23.50 14.41
CA ALA A 365 -3.02 -24.25 13.62
C ALA A 365 -1.83 -23.37 13.21
N SER A 366 -2.04 -22.11 12.89
CA SER A 366 -0.99 -21.15 12.48
C SER A 366 -0.12 -20.65 13.64
N MET A 367 -0.59 -20.77 14.88
CA MET A 367 0.19 -20.41 16.08
C MET A 367 1.21 -21.48 16.46
N GLY A 368 1.07 -22.70 15.94
CA GLY A 368 1.94 -23.83 16.27
C GLY A 368 1.68 -24.43 17.66
N PRO A 369 2.40 -25.50 18.02
CA PRO A 369 2.11 -26.30 19.23
C PRO A 369 2.45 -25.62 20.57
N HIS A 370 2.93 -24.38 20.60
CA HIS A 370 3.39 -23.70 21.83
C HIS A 370 2.55 -22.45 22.21
N ALA A 371 1.38 -22.29 21.62
CA ALA A 371 0.46 -21.20 21.97
C ALA A 371 -0.44 -21.61 23.17
N ILE A 372 0.12 -21.70 24.38
CA ILE A 372 -0.61 -21.79 25.65
C ILE A 372 -0.07 -20.74 26.62
#